data_09dcaa655814c731c047d63319d883de
#
_entry.id   09dcaa655814c731c047d63319d883de
#
_cell.length_a   1.000
_cell.length_b   1.000
_cell.length_c   1.000
_cell.angle_alpha   90.00
_cell.angle_beta   90.00
_cell.angle_gamma   90.00
#
_symmetry.space_group_name_H-M   'P 1'
#
loop_
_entity.id
_entity.type
_entity.pdbx_description
1 polymer ?
#
loop_
_entity_poly.entity_id
_entity_poly.type
_entity_poly.pdbx_seq_one_letter_code
_entity_poly.pdbx_strand_id
1 'polypeptide(L)'
;IPPLLVQAFLAAEDDNFFHHQGVSFKGLARAFVDLAETGSIQSGGSTITMQVAKNYFLSSQRTFSRKFTEILLAQNIEHALSKQEILELYVNKIYLGQRAYGIGAAAEVYYSKNVNQLSLAEIAMIAGLPKAPSKYNPVVNPKRALERRDWILGRMLSLGYIKQAAYEQAIAEGTGIQYRAVVDEVKAPYL
;
A
#
# COMPACT_ATOMS: atom_id res chain seq x y z
N ILE A 1 5.45 -12.73 6.01
CA ILE A 1 4.77 -11.98 4.93
C ILE A 1 5.24 -12.56 3.59
N PRO A 2 4.35 -12.90 2.63
CA PRO A 2 4.76 -13.40 1.32
C PRO A 2 5.69 -12.42 0.59
N PRO A 3 6.80 -12.87 -0.01
CA PRO A 3 7.76 -11.97 -0.67
C PRO A 3 7.15 -11.11 -1.79
N LEU A 4 6.28 -11.67 -2.62
CA LEU A 4 5.58 -10.94 -3.69
C LEU A 4 4.72 -9.81 -3.15
N LEU A 5 4.09 -9.98 -1.99
CA LEU A 5 3.30 -8.93 -1.35
C LEU A 5 4.19 -7.75 -0.90
N VAL A 6 5.33 -8.05 -0.26
CA VAL A 6 6.32 -7.02 0.09
C VAL A 6 6.78 -6.27 -1.16
N GLN A 7 7.15 -7.00 -2.20
CA GLN A 7 7.61 -6.42 -3.47
C GLN A 7 6.54 -5.54 -4.14
N ALA A 8 5.26 -5.91 -4.06
CA ALA A 8 4.17 -5.10 -4.58
C ALA A 8 4.02 -3.76 -3.83
N PHE A 9 4.09 -3.77 -2.49
CA PHE A 9 4.08 -2.54 -1.69
C PHE A 9 5.31 -1.68 -1.93
N LEU A 10 6.50 -2.29 -2.04
CA LEU A 10 7.72 -1.56 -2.40
C LEU A 10 7.61 -0.89 -3.77
N ALA A 11 7.14 -1.63 -4.77
CA ALA A 11 6.92 -1.10 -6.12
C ALA A 11 5.89 0.03 -6.15
N ALA A 12 4.85 -0.05 -5.32
CA ALA A 12 3.75 0.92 -5.24
C ALA A 12 4.12 2.19 -4.49
N GLU A 13 4.85 2.07 -3.37
CA GLU A 13 5.01 3.14 -2.38
C GLU A 13 6.46 3.58 -2.20
N ASP A 14 7.43 2.66 -2.20
CA ASP A 14 8.81 2.97 -1.80
C ASP A 14 9.83 1.95 -2.35
N ASP A 15 10.16 2.04 -3.63
CA ASP A 15 11.08 1.13 -4.31
C ASP A 15 12.52 1.19 -3.80
N ASN A 16 12.87 2.23 -3.06
CA ASN A 16 14.18 2.43 -2.47
C ASN A 16 14.22 2.18 -0.95
N PHE A 17 13.19 1.53 -0.39
CA PHE A 17 12.99 1.35 1.05
C PHE A 17 14.21 0.80 1.78
N PHE A 18 14.88 -0.20 1.24
CA PHE A 18 16.05 -0.82 1.86
C PHE A 18 17.33 0.02 1.82
N HIS A 19 17.32 1.16 1.09
CA HIS A 19 18.52 1.96 0.83
C HIS A 19 18.47 3.37 1.43
N HIS A 20 17.39 3.76 2.10
CA HIS A 20 17.29 5.05 2.79
C HIS A 20 17.05 4.88 4.28
N GLN A 21 17.23 5.96 5.05
CA GLN A 21 17.02 6.04 6.49
C GLN A 21 15.81 6.93 6.81
N GLY A 22 14.61 6.46 6.48
CA GLY A 22 13.34 7.13 6.79
C GLY A 22 12.86 8.12 5.73
N VAL A 23 13.75 8.74 4.96
CA VAL A 23 13.41 9.69 3.89
C VAL A 23 14.08 9.28 2.59
N SER A 24 13.35 9.25 1.48
CA SER A 24 13.86 8.93 0.15
C SER A 24 13.95 10.18 -0.72
N PHE A 25 15.14 10.74 -0.88
CA PHE A 25 15.36 11.84 -1.81
C PHE A 25 15.13 11.42 -3.27
N LYS A 26 15.42 10.16 -3.62
CA LYS A 26 15.12 9.57 -4.93
C LYS A 26 13.62 9.50 -5.18
N GLY A 27 12.85 9.10 -4.16
CA GLY A 27 11.39 9.09 -4.22
C GLY A 27 10.79 10.49 -4.39
N LEU A 28 11.32 11.48 -3.70
CA LEU A 28 10.91 12.88 -3.84
C LEU A 28 11.22 13.42 -5.24
N ALA A 29 12.42 13.17 -5.78
CA ALA A 29 12.79 13.56 -7.14
C ALA A 29 11.89 12.91 -8.19
N ARG A 30 11.61 11.61 -8.06
CA ARG A 30 10.69 10.90 -8.95
C ARG A 30 9.27 11.49 -8.89
N ALA A 31 8.74 11.75 -7.71
CA ALA A 31 7.42 12.35 -7.55
C ALA A 31 7.34 13.74 -8.20
N PHE A 32 8.43 14.49 -8.19
CA PHE A 32 8.52 15.79 -8.88
C PHE A 32 8.53 15.64 -10.40
N VAL A 33 9.28 14.66 -10.93
CA VAL A 33 9.29 14.35 -12.37
C VAL A 33 7.92 13.87 -12.84
N ASP A 34 7.29 12.93 -12.12
CA ASP A 34 5.94 12.44 -12.41
C ASP A 34 4.93 13.62 -12.51
N LEU A 35 5.02 14.57 -11.57
CA LEU A 35 4.16 15.74 -11.56
C LEU A 35 4.41 16.65 -12.78
N ALA A 36 5.66 16.86 -13.15
CA ALA A 36 6.02 17.70 -14.28
C ALA A 36 5.62 17.09 -15.64
N GLU A 37 5.74 15.77 -15.78
CA GLU A 37 5.48 15.07 -17.04
C GLU A 37 3.98 14.72 -17.23
N THR A 38 3.31 14.31 -16.17
CA THR A 38 1.94 13.76 -16.27
C THR A 38 0.87 14.63 -15.61
N GLY A 39 1.25 15.72 -14.95
CA GLY A 39 0.36 16.56 -14.15
C GLY A 39 -0.18 15.86 -12.90
N SER A 40 0.29 14.65 -12.57
CA SER A 40 -0.16 13.89 -11.42
C SER A 40 0.98 13.09 -10.78
N ILE A 41 1.00 13.02 -9.44
CA ILE A 41 1.95 12.19 -8.70
C ILE A 41 1.44 10.75 -8.70
N GLN A 42 2.11 9.84 -9.42
CA GLN A 42 1.75 8.42 -9.49
C GLN A 42 2.33 7.65 -8.29
N SER A 43 3.57 7.94 -7.89
CA SER A 43 4.16 7.49 -6.63
C SER A 43 4.26 8.64 -5.64
N GLY A 44 3.91 8.43 -4.36
CA GLY A 44 4.05 9.48 -3.33
C GLY A 44 5.50 9.73 -2.96
N GLY A 45 5.83 10.95 -2.50
CA GLY A 45 7.13 11.29 -1.93
C GLY A 45 7.31 10.86 -0.46
N SER A 46 6.30 10.22 0.14
CA SER A 46 6.36 9.70 1.52
C SER A 46 6.84 8.25 1.50
N THR A 47 7.81 7.93 2.36
CA THR A 47 8.33 6.56 2.51
C THR A 47 7.37 5.68 3.33
N ILE A 48 7.60 4.37 3.28
CA ILE A 48 6.91 3.40 4.15
C ILE A 48 7.12 3.76 5.62
N THR A 49 8.35 4.10 6.02
CA THR A 49 8.66 4.49 7.41
C THR A 49 7.92 5.76 7.83
N MET A 50 7.80 6.77 6.96
CA MET A 50 6.98 7.95 7.22
C MET A 50 5.50 7.61 7.37
N GLN A 51 4.99 6.64 6.62
CA GLN A 51 3.62 6.16 6.77
C GLN A 51 3.42 5.40 8.09
N VAL A 52 4.39 4.63 8.56
CA VAL A 52 4.39 4.01 9.89
C VAL A 52 4.35 5.11 10.96
N ALA A 53 5.26 6.10 10.89
CA ALA A 53 5.27 7.23 11.82
C ALA A 53 3.90 7.91 11.91
N LYS A 54 3.30 8.20 10.75
CA LYS A 54 1.97 8.81 10.66
C LYS A 54 0.89 7.93 11.31
N ASN A 55 0.86 6.64 11.00
CA ASN A 55 -0.25 5.76 11.38
C ASN A 55 -0.24 5.37 12.87
N TYR A 56 0.93 5.40 13.51
CA TYR A 56 1.08 5.02 14.92
C TYR A 56 1.12 6.20 15.89
N PHE A 57 1.69 7.33 15.46
CA PHE A 57 2.06 8.40 16.40
C PHE A 57 1.42 9.76 16.11
N LEU A 58 0.82 9.96 14.94
CA LEU A 58 0.34 11.28 14.54
C LEU A 58 -1.17 11.33 14.34
N SER A 59 -1.75 12.50 14.62
CA SER A 59 -3.16 12.78 14.37
C SER A 59 -3.45 12.96 12.87
N SER A 60 -4.73 12.93 12.49
CA SER A 60 -5.19 13.08 11.10
C SER A 60 -5.07 14.51 10.53
N GLN A 61 -4.74 15.50 11.36
CA GLN A 61 -4.61 16.90 10.93
C GLN A 61 -3.47 17.06 9.92
N ARG A 62 -3.73 17.77 8.81
CA ARG A 62 -2.74 18.00 7.75
C ARG A 62 -2.10 19.36 7.90
N THR A 63 -0.97 19.45 8.63
CA THR A 63 -0.19 20.68 8.83
C THR A 63 1.27 20.46 8.39
N PHE A 64 1.96 21.55 8.08
CA PHE A 64 3.41 21.50 7.79
C PHE A 64 4.21 21.03 9.01
N SER A 65 3.84 21.49 10.20
CA SER A 65 4.44 21.04 11.46
C SER A 65 4.34 19.53 11.63
N ARG A 66 3.16 18.93 11.34
CA ARG A 66 2.99 17.49 11.38
C ARG A 66 3.90 16.77 10.37
N LYS A 67 4.07 17.32 9.15
CA LYS A 67 4.94 16.69 8.15
C LYS A 67 6.41 16.70 8.57
N PHE A 68 6.85 17.76 9.24
CA PHE A 68 8.19 17.82 9.83
C PHE A 68 8.36 16.78 10.96
N THR A 69 7.38 16.68 11.85
CA THR A 69 7.37 15.66 12.91
C THR A 69 7.36 14.24 12.34
N GLU A 70 6.63 13.99 11.26
CA GLU A 70 6.60 12.70 10.54
C GLU A 70 8.01 12.30 10.05
N ILE A 71 8.77 13.25 9.50
CA ILE A 71 10.14 13.03 9.04
C ILE A 71 11.07 12.68 10.21
N LEU A 72 11.04 13.46 11.28
CA LEU A 72 11.87 13.20 12.46
C LEU A 72 11.55 11.85 13.12
N LEU A 73 10.27 11.53 13.25
CA LEU A 73 9.83 10.23 13.78
C LEU A 73 10.27 9.08 12.87
N ALA A 74 10.20 9.25 11.54
CA ALA A 74 10.66 8.22 10.61
C ALA A 74 12.16 7.92 10.78
N GLN A 75 12.99 8.94 10.99
CA GLN A 75 14.41 8.75 11.27
C GLN A 75 14.63 8.01 12.60
N ASN A 76 13.91 8.38 13.65
CA ASN A 76 14.00 7.69 14.95
C ASN A 76 13.55 6.22 14.85
N ILE A 77 12.50 5.93 14.09
CA ILE A 77 12.02 4.57 13.84
C ILE A 77 13.12 3.74 13.14
N GLU A 78 13.77 4.29 12.12
CA GLU A 78 14.87 3.61 11.40
C GLU A 78 16.11 3.35 12.27
N HIS A 79 16.34 4.18 13.30
CA HIS A 79 17.39 3.93 14.29
C HIS A 79 17.02 2.84 15.31
N ALA A 80 15.73 2.70 15.61
CA ALA A 80 15.23 1.80 16.65
C ALA A 80 14.83 0.42 16.12
N LEU A 81 14.39 0.32 14.86
CA LEU A 81 13.83 -0.89 14.26
C LEU A 81 14.55 -1.27 12.98
N SER A 82 14.62 -2.55 12.71
CA SER A 82 15.06 -3.09 11.42
C SER A 82 14.04 -2.81 10.33
N LYS A 83 14.48 -2.82 9.07
CA LYS A 83 13.60 -2.71 7.90
C LYS A 83 12.48 -3.75 7.89
N GLN A 84 12.77 -4.95 8.37
CA GLN A 84 11.77 -6.03 8.45
C GLN A 84 10.68 -5.70 9.48
N GLU A 85 11.04 -5.21 10.65
CA GLU A 85 10.08 -4.80 11.70
C GLU A 85 9.23 -3.61 11.21
N ILE A 86 9.83 -2.65 10.51
CA ILE A 86 9.09 -1.51 9.93
C ILE A 86 8.06 -2.00 8.89
N LEU A 87 8.43 -2.95 8.03
CA LEU A 87 7.49 -3.55 7.06
C LEU A 87 6.36 -4.29 7.77
N GLU A 88 6.65 -5.04 8.83
CA GLU A 88 5.62 -5.71 9.63
C GLU A 88 4.62 -4.73 10.24
N LEU A 89 5.11 -3.66 10.86
CA LEU A 89 4.26 -2.60 11.40
C LEU A 89 3.41 -1.96 10.30
N TYR A 90 4.01 -1.68 9.13
CA TYR A 90 3.32 -1.09 8.00
C TYR A 90 2.15 -1.96 7.52
N VAL A 91 2.42 -3.20 7.14
CA VAL A 91 1.42 -4.09 6.53
C VAL A 91 0.32 -4.51 7.50
N ASN A 92 0.58 -4.47 8.81
CA ASN A 92 -0.40 -4.80 9.83
C ASN A 92 -1.32 -3.63 10.23
N LYS A 93 -0.93 -2.37 9.93
CA LYS A 93 -1.67 -1.19 10.38
C LYS A 93 -2.29 -0.36 9.25
N ILE A 94 -1.76 -0.49 8.03
CA ILE A 94 -2.20 0.34 6.91
C ILE A 94 -3.69 0.20 6.64
N TYR A 95 -4.37 1.34 6.46
CA TYR A 95 -5.78 1.36 6.08
C TYR A 95 -5.93 1.09 4.57
N LEU A 96 -6.73 0.09 4.23
CA LEU A 96 -6.90 -0.44 2.88
C LEU A 96 -8.35 -0.29 2.35
N GLY A 97 -9.14 0.56 2.98
CA GLY A 97 -10.55 0.74 2.61
C GLY A 97 -11.47 -0.32 3.22
N GLN A 98 -12.79 -0.17 3.08
CA GLN A 98 -13.80 -1.10 3.58
C GLN A 98 -13.60 -1.54 5.03
N ARG A 99 -13.16 -0.62 5.91
CA ARG A 99 -12.77 -0.89 7.31
C ARG A 99 -11.64 -1.92 7.48
N ALA A 100 -10.94 -2.28 6.40
CA ALA A 100 -9.80 -3.18 6.46
C ALA A 100 -8.54 -2.44 6.91
N TYR A 101 -8.02 -2.81 8.05
CA TYR A 101 -6.72 -2.37 8.56
C TYR A 101 -5.75 -3.56 8.52
N GLY A 102 -4.68 -3.39 7.77
CA GLY A 102 -3.70 -4.43 7.48
C GLY A 102 -4.11 -5.40 6.36
N ILE A 103 -3.09 -6.11 5.87
CA ILE A 103 -3.22 -6.98 4.69
C ILE A 103 -4.08 -8.22 4.93
N GLY A 104 -4.08 -8.76 6.15
CA GLY A 104 -4.92 -9.90 6.51
C GLY A 104 -6.41 -9.56 6.39
N ALA A 105 -6.81 -8.42 6.98
CA ALA A 105 -8.18 -7.93 6.88
C ALA A 105 -8.57 -7.61 5.42
N ALA A 106 -7.65 -7.03 4.64
CA ALA A 106 -7.93 -6.73 3.23
C ALA A 106 -8.10 -8.01 2.39
N ALA A 107 -7.26 -9.03 2.58
CA ALA A 107 -7.39 -10.31 1.89
C ALA A 107 -8.75 -10.98 2.17
N GLU A 108 -9.19 -10.95 3.41
CA GLU A 108 -10.48 -11.49 3.82
C GLU A 108 -11.65 -10.66 3.25
N VAL A 109 -11.61 -9.33 3.42
CA VAL A 109 -12.71 -8.43 3.02
C VAL A 109 -12.92 -8.41 1.51
N TYR A 110 -11.84 -8.35 0.73
CA TYR A 110 -11.94 -8.21 -0.72
C TYR A 110 -12.02 -9.55 -1.46
N TYR A 111 -11.42 -10.61 -0.91
CA TYR A 111 -11.24 -11.87 -1.63
C TYR A 111 -11.71 -13.11 -0.87
N SER A 112 -12.11 -12.98 0.40
CA SER A 112 -12.44 -14.11 1.28
C SER A 112 -11.32 -15.16 1.32
N LYS A 113 -10.08 -14.70 1.33
CA LYS A 113 -8.86 -15.50 1.27
C LYS A 113 -7.90 -15.18 2.41
N ASN A 114 -7.05 -16.15 2.74
CA ASN A 114 -5.84 -15.88 3.50
C ASN A 114 -4.80 -15.18 2.60
N VAL A 115 -3.92 -14.39 3.19
CA VAL A 115 -2.86 -13.65 2.48
C VAL A 115 -2.00 -14.54 1.58
N ASN A 116 -1.72 -15.78 2.02
CA ASN A 116 -0.92 -16.75 1.26
C ASN A 116 -1.63 -17.36 0.04
N GLN A 117 -2.93 -17.12 -0.11
CA GLN A 117 -3.77 -17.64 -1.20
C GLN A 117 -4.04 -16.59 -2.29
N LEU A 118 -3.56 -15.36 -2.09
CA LEU A 118 -3.75 -14.28 -3.05
C LEU A 118 -2.96 -14.52 -4.33
N SER A 119 -3.59 -14.30 -5.49
CA SER A 119 -2.90 -14.24 -6.78
C SER A 119 -2.02 -12.98 -6.89
N LEU A 120 -1.12 -12.94 -7.87
CA LEU A 120 -0.31 -11.76 -8.14
C LEU A 120 -1.18 -10.52 -8.45
N ALA A 121 -2.26 -10.69 -9.19
CA ALA A 121 -3.21 -9.63 -9.51
C ALA A 121 -3.92 -9.09 -8.25
N GLU A 122 -4.35 -9.97 -7.35
CA GLU A 122 -4.98 -9.62 -6.08
C GLU A 122 -4.00 -8.92 -5.13
N ILE A 123 -2.75 -9.38 -5.06
CA ILE A 123 -1.66 -8.74 -4.32
C ILE A 123 -1.44 -7.32 -4.81
N ALA A 124 -1.31 -7.11 -6.13
CA ALA A 124 -1.10 -5.79 -6.72
C ALA A 124 -2.32 -4.87 -6.53
N MET A 125 -3.54 -5.42 -6.54
CA MET A 125 -4.77 -4.69 -6.23
C MET A 125 -4.73 -4.12 -4.80
N ILE A 126 -4.43 -4.97 -3.82
CA ILE A 126 -4.32 -4.55 -2.40
C ILE A 126 -3.20 -3.51 -2.23
N ALA A 127 -2.04 -3.71 -2.85
CA ALA A 127 -0.92 -2.78 -2.79
C ALA A 127 -1.23 -1.40 -3.42
N GLY A 128 -2.27 -1.31 -4.23
CA GLY A 128 -2.73 -0.05 -4.83
C GLY A 128 -3.56 0.84 -3.89
N LEU A 129 -4.12 0.28 -2.84
CA LEU A 129 -5.08 0.94 -1.96
C LEU A 129 -4.49 2.06 -1.08
N PRO A 130 -3.27 1.94 -0.51
CA PRO A 130 -2.74 2.94 0.44
C PRO A 130 -2.72 4.36 -0.10
N LYS A 131 -2.47 4.54 -1.39
CA LYS A 131 -2.40 5.84 -2.04
C LYS A 131 -3.69 6.65 -1.87
N ALA A 132 -4.83 6.02 -2.09
CA ALA A 132 -6.15 6.64 -1.92
C ALA A 132 -7.22 5.52 -1.81
N PRO A 133 -7.47 4.97 -0.62
CA PRO A 133 -8.32 3.80 -0.43
C PRO A 133 -9.75 3.95 -0.97
N SER A 134 -10.32 5.16 -0.91
CA SER A 134 -11.66 5.43 -1.48
C SER A 134 -11.63 5.52 -3.00
N LYS A 135 -10.58 6.13 -3.59
CA LYS A 135 -10.46 6.35 -5.04
C LYS A 135 -10.18 5.05 -5.79
N TYR A 136 -9.33 4.18 -5.22
CA TYR A 136 -8.88 2.93 -5.83
C TYR A 136 -9.60 1.70 -5.25
N ASN A 137 -10.72 1.91 -4.56
CA ASN A 137 -11.54 0.84 -4.01
C ASN A 137 -12.13 -0.01 -5.15
N PRO A 138 -11.78 -1.30 -5.25
CA PRO A 138 -12.23 -2.15 -6.36
C PRO A 138 -13.73 -2.48 -6.32
N VAL A 139 -14.37 -2.36 -5.15
CA VAL A 139 -15.83 -2.54 -5.00
C VAL A 139 -16.59 -1.35 -5.56
N VAL A 140 -16.08 -0.13 -5.34
CA VAL A 140 -16.76 1.12 -5.69
C VAL A 140 -16.31 1.66 -7.06
N ASN A 141 -15.01 1.56 -7.34
CA ASN A 141 -14.37 2.12 -8.54
C ASN A 141 -13.52 1.06 -9.26
N PRO A 142 -14.11 -0.02 -9.80
CA PRO A 142 -13.35 -1.16 -10.35
C PRO A 142 -12.39 -0.74 -11.47
N LYS A 143 -12.80 0.17 -12.36
CA LYS A 143 -11.95 0.65 -13.45
C LYS A 143 -10.66 1.32 -12.91
N ARG A 144 -10.79 2.26 -11.98
CA ARG A 144 -9.63 2.96 -11.40
C ARG A 144 -8.75 2.02 -10.57
N ALA A 145 -9.36 1.04 -9.93
CA ALA A 145 -8.63 0.02 -9.19
C ALA A 145 -7.78 -0.84 -10.13
N LEU A 146 -8.32 -1.28 -11.28
CA LEU A 146 -7.60 -2.01 -12.31
C LEU A 146 -6.47 -1.15 -12.91
N GLU A 147 -6.71 0.09 -13.27
CA GLU A 147 -5.67 1.01 -13.76
C GLU A 147 -4.50 1.15 -12.76
N ARG A 148 -4.81 1.26 -11.47
CA ARG A 148 -3.80 1.34 -10.42
C ARG A 148 -3.05 0.01 -10.22
N ARG A 149 -3.76 -1.12 -10.24
CA ARG A 149 -3.17 -2.47 -10.20
C ARG A 149 -2.19 -2.68 -11.34
N ASP A 150 -2.60 -2.36 -12.56
CA ASP A 150 -1.81 -2.58 -13.77
C ASP A 150 -0.55 -1.71 -13.76
N TRP A 151 -0.65 -0.46 -13.28
CA TRP A 151 0.50 0.38 -13.04
C TRP A 151 1.49 -0.27 -12.05
N ILE A 152 1.01 -0.86 -10.95
CA ILE A 152 1.87 -1.54 -9.96
C ILE A 152 2.53 -2.77 -10.57
N LEU A 153 1.78 -3.60 -11.31
CA LEU A 153 2.32 -4.75 -12.03
C LEU A 153 3.42 -4.34 -13.02
N GLY A 154 3.22 -3.26 -13.75
CA GLY A 154 4.25 -2.67 -14.63
C GLY A 154 5.49 -2.22 -13.85
N ARG A 155 5.32 -1.64 -12.66
CA ARG A 155 6.43 -1.29 -11.77
C ARG A 155 7.18 -2.53 -11.27
N MET A 156 6.45 -3.57 -10.85
CA MET A 156 7.04 -4.84 -10.40
C MET A 156 7.87 -5.48 -11.52
N LEU A 157 7.38 -5.43 -12.75
CA LEU A 157 8.10 -5.90 -13.93
C LEU A 157 9.38 -5.08 -14.17
N SER A 158 9.28 -3.75 -14.16
CA SER A 158 10.42 -2.84 -14.40
C SER A 158 11.51 -2.93 -13.32
N LEU A 159 11.13 -3.31 -12.10
CA LEU A 159 12.05 -3.55 -10.98
C LEU A 159 12.59 -5.00 -10.96
N GLY A 160 12.17 -5.86 -11.89
CA GLY A 160 12.61 -7.25 -11.96
C GLY A 160 12.03 -8.18 -10.89
N TYR A 161 10.97 -7.75 -10.20
CA TYR A 161 10.29 -8.57 -9.18
C TYR A 161 9.45 -9.68 -9.79
N ILE A 162 8.93 -9.47 -11.00
CA ILE A 162 8.17 -10.45 -11.76
C ILE A 162 8.70 -10.54 -13.20
N LYS A 163 8.42 -11.65 -13.88
CA LYS A 163 8.74 -11.86 -15.29
C LYS A 163 7.58 -11.44 -16.19
N GLN A 164 7.88 -11.22 -17.47
CA GLN A 164 6.90 -10.81 -18.50
C GLN A 164 5.66 -11.71 -18.53
N ALA A 165 5.83 -13.03 -18.52
CA ALA A 165 4.70 -13.97 -18.54
C ALA A 165 3.76 -13.82 -17.34
N ALA A 166 4.32 -13.61 -16.13
CA ALA A 166 3.51 -13.38 -14.92
C ALA A 166 2.77 -12.04 -14.97
N TYR A 167 3.40 -11.01 -15.52
CA TYR A 167 2.77 -9.72 -15.77
C TYR A 167 1.57 -9.86 -16.73
N GLU A 168 1.76 -10.49 -17.89
CA GLU A 168 0.71 -10.69 -18.89
C GLU A 168 -0.47 -11.49 -18.35
N GLN A 169 -0.20 -12.53 -17.58
CA GLN A 169 -1.24 -13.29 -16.91
C GLN A 169 -2.02 -12.43 -15.90
N ALA A 170 -1.32 -11.67 -15.06
CA ALA A 170 -1.95 -10.87 -14.00
C ALA A 170 -2.80 -9.71 -14.54
N ILE A 171 -2.38 -9.03 -15.62
CA ILE A 171 -3.16 -7.95 -16.22
C ILE A 171 -4.42 -8.47 -16.95
N ALA A 172 -4.41 -9.73 -17.41
CA ALA A 172 -5.57 -10.34 -18.05
C ALA A 172 -6.68 -10.72 -17.04
N GLU A 173 -6.35 -10.81 -15.73
CA GLU A 173 -7.33 -11.08 -14.69
C GLU A 173 -8.25 -9.85 -14.48
N GLY A 174 -9.54 -10.08 -14.20
CA GLY A 174 -10.46 -9.06 -13.71
C GLY A 174 -10.14 -8.62 -12.28
N THR A 175 -11.09 -7.97 -11.61
CA THR A 175 -10.90 -7.56 -10.20
C THR A 175 -10.86 -8.74 -9.23
N GLY A 176 -11.52 -9.84 -9.57
CA GLY A 176 -11.61 -11.05 -8.73
C GLY A 176 -12.33 -10.84 -7.39
N ILE A 177 -12.98 -9.69 -7.19
CA ILE A 177 -13.59 -9.29 -5.91
C ILE A 177 -14.69 -10.25 -5.49
N GLN A 178 -14.55 -10.77 -4.27
CA GLN A 178 -15.56 -11.52 -3.54
C GLN A 178 -15.91 -10.78 -2.23
N TYR A 179 -16.37 -9.54 -2.38
CA TYR A 179 -16.57 -8.64 -1.26
C TYR A 179 -17.52 -9.22 -0.22
N ARG A 180 -17.04 -9.37 1.02
CA ARG A 180 -17.83 -9.59 2.22
C ARG A 180 -17.89 -8.31 3.04
N ALA A 181 -19.08 -7.73 3.19
CA ALA A 181 -19.25 -6.67 4.16
C ALA A 181 -18.91 -7.21 5.56
N VAL A 182 -18.06 -6.47 6.29
CA VAL A 182 -17.86 -6.73 7.72
C VAL A 182 -19.18 -6.40 8.39
N VAL A 183 -19.98 -7.42 8.69
CA VAL A 183 -21.15 -7.28 9.53
C VAL A 183 -20.61 -7.21 10.96
N ASP A 184 -20.68 -6.02 11.57
CA ASP A 184 -20.50 -5.89 13.01
C ASP A 184 -21.64 -6.68 13.67
N GLU A 185 -21.42 -7.93 14.02
CA GLU A 185 -22.24 -8.63 15.00
C GLU A 185 -21.98 -8.02 16.39
N VAL A 186 -22.36 -6.77 16.55
CA VAL A 186 -22.60 -6.24 17.88
C VAL A 186 -23.97 -6.78 18.31
N LYS A 187 -24.00 -8.03 18.73
CA LYS A 187 -25.03 -8.49 19.68
C LYS A 187 -24.71 -7.79 21.00
N ALA A 188 -25.24 -6.59 21.17
CA ALA A 188 -25.39 -6.02 22.49
C ALA A 188 -26.58 -6.73 23.14
N PRO A 189 -26.38 -7.59 24.16
CA PRO A 189 -27.47 -8.03 25.00
C PRO A 189 -27.76 -6.90 26.00
N TYR A 190 -28.62 -5.97 25.62
CA TYR A 190 -29.30 -5.15 26.59
C TYR A 190 -30.52 -5.92 27.07
N LEU A 191 -30.40 -6.55 28.20
CA LEU A 191 -31.46 -6.85 29.18
C LEU A 191 -31.00 -6.30 30.51
#